data_cd0f11a8f6aacbcef3ef48fc631d070e
#
_entry.id   cd0f11a8f6aacbcef3ef48fc631d070e
#
_cell.length_a   1.000
_cell.length_b   1.000
_cell.length_c   1.000
_cell.angle_alpha   90.00
_cell.angle_beta   90.00
_cell.angle_gamma   90.00
#
_symmetry.space_group_name_H-M   'P 1'
#
loop_
_entity.id
_entity.type
_entity.pdbx_description
1 polymer ?
#
loop_
_entity_poly.entity_id
_entity_poly.type
_entity_poly.pdbx_seq_one_letter_code
_entity_poly.pdbx_strand_id
1 'polypeptide(L)'
;ELVARIEKEVSQKVKKSKDGRTEEIPRLYIFHLSTDDYHRLCSARVFDALYVAVERMIIHLNLALEGRLSIRMVQDSKRKLGSFALKSYYSMAEAGEPDTLVIERTHIFRELTLDRTSTESERKLAVLEVVEGVDTDMTLEIGEGPTSIGRQETNDFILTDTNASRCHAYIDYEDHRHVIHDAGSTNGTFVNGKRVRKAMLQPGDRIRTGE
;
A
#
# COMPACT_ATOMS: atom_id res chain seq x y z
N GLU A 1 -2.33 14.68 -9.43
CA GLU A 1 -1.01 15.29 -9.20
C GLU A 1 0.04 14.22 -8.88
N LEU A 2 -0.19 13.29 -7.93
CA LEU A 2 0.72 12.17 -7.64
C LEU A 2 0.94 11.28 -8.86
N VAL A 3 -0.14 10.91 -9.57
CA VAL A 3 -0.09 10.11 -10.81
C VAL A 3 0.79 10.79 -11.87
N ALA A 4 0.56 12.04 -12.19
CA ALA A 4 1.37 12.76 -13.17
C ALA A 4 2.84 12.87 -12.74
N ARG A 5 3.11 12.92 -11.44
CA ARG A 5 4.48 12.96 -10.93
C ARG A 5 5.19 11.62 -11.07
N ILE A 6 4.51 10.50 -10.78
CA ILE A 6 5.12 9.17 -10.94
C ILE A 6 5.36 8.85 -12.41
N GLU A 7 4.43 9.19 -13.32
CA GLU A 7 4.61 9.03 -14.77
C GLU A 7 5.85 9.79 -15.27
N LYS A 8 6.00 11.05 -14.83
CA LYS A 8 7.18 11.86 -15.15
C LYS A 8 8.47 11.23 -14.60
N GLU A 9 8.44 10.73 -13.36
CA GLU A 9 9.60 10.10 -12.72
C GLU A 9 10.02 8.82 -13.46
N VAL A 10 9.06 7.96 -13.82
CA VAL A 10 9.30 6.75 -14.63
C VAL A 10 9.96 7.14 -15.95
N SER A 11 9.38 8.08 -16.70
CA SER A 11 9.89 8.52 -18.00
C SER A 11 11.32 9.07 -17.92
N GLN A 12 11.65 9.82 -16.86
CA GLN A 12 12.97 10.43 -16.70
C GLN A 12 14.04 9.48 -16.15
N LYS A 13 13.64 8.38 -15.55
CA LYS A 13 14.53 7.45 -14.85
C LYS A 13 14.72 6.12 -15.58
N VAL A 14 14.31 6.02 -16.85
CA VAL A 14 14.66 4.85 -17.68
C VAL A 14 16.16 4.83 -17.89
N LYS A 15 16.80 3.72 -17.59
CA LYS A 15 18.23 3.49 -17.86
C LYS A 15 18.44 2.11 -18.48
N LYS A 16 19.53 1.95 -19.24
CA LYS A 16 19.95 0.63 -19.71
C LYS A 16 20.43 -0.21 -18.55
N SER A 17 20.03 -1.48 -18.53
CA SER A 17 20.53 -2.48 -17.58
C SER A 17 22.05 -2.65 -17.72
N LYS A 18 22.68 -3.23 -16.69
CA LYS A 18 24.14 -3.48 -16.68
C LYS A 18 24.61 -4.37 -17.83
N ASP A 19 23.74 -5.23 -18.35
CA ASP A 19 24.01 -6.07 -19.53
C ASP A 19 23.78 -5.35 -20.86
N GLY A 20 23.25 -4.12 -20.85
CA GLY A 20 22.97 -3.28 -22.00
C GLY A 20 21.84 -3.77 -22.90
N ARG A 21 21.14 -4.86 -22.54
CA ARG A 21 20.13 -5.52 -23.37
C ARG A 21 18.70 -5.09 -23.04
N THR A 22 18.45 -4.69 -21.80
CA THR A 22 17.14 -4.30 -21.30
C THR A 22 17.16 -2.89 -20.74
N GLU A 23 16.03 -2.20 -20.78
CA GLU A 23 15.85 -0.92 -20.11
C GLU A 23 15.19 -1.16 -18.75
N GLU A 24 15.70 -0.49 -17.72
CA GLU A 24 15.25 -0.61 -16.34
C GLU A 24 14.62 0.69 -15.84
N ILE A 25 13.60 0.56 -15.03
CA ILE A 25 13.00 1.65 -14.25
C ILE A 25 13.24 1.42 -12.75
N PRO A 26 13.12 2.47 -11.93
CA PRO A 26 13.14 2.29 -10.47
C PRO A 26 12.08 1.30 -10.02
N ARG A 27 12.41 0.49 -9.02
CA ARG A 27 11.52 -0.53 -8.45
C ARG A 27 10.88 -0.11 -7.12
N LEU A 28 11.35 1.00 -6.55
CA LEU A 28 10.80 1.56 -5.33
C LEU A 28 10.56 3.06 -5.53
N TYR A 29 9.33 3.49 -5.29
CA TYR A 29 8.89 4.89 -5.31
C TYR A 29 8.43 5.28 -3.92
N ILE A 30 9.00 6.34 -3.35
CA ILE A 30 8.69 6.82 -2.01
C ILE A 30 8.11 8.23 -2.10
N PHE A 31 6.83 8.37 -1.77
CA PHE A 31 6.16 9.66 -1.62
C PHE A 31 6.29 10.15 -0.19
N HIS A 32 6.95 11.28 0.01
CA HIS A 32 6.98 11.99 1.27
C HIS A 32 5.84 13.00 1.29
N LEU A 33 4.89 12.82 2.18
CA LEU A 33 3.64 13.59 2.27
C LEU A 33 3.58 14.36 3.59
N SER A 34 2.87 15.51 3.62
CA SER A 34 2.52 16.13 4.90
C SER A 34 1.66 15.19 5.75
N THR A 35 1.57 15.43 7.06
CA THR A 35 0.74 14.62 7.96
C THR A 35 -0.70 14.50 7.47
N ASP A 36 -1.30 15.63 7.09
CA ASP A 36 -2.70 15.66 6.66
C ASP A 36 -2.89 14.99 5.28
N ASP A 37 -1.95 15.21 4.34
CA ASP A 37 -2.02 14.55 3.03
C ASP A 37 -1.76 13.05 3.15
N TYR A 38 -0.85 12.62 4.03
CA TYR A 38 -0.62 11.21 4.32
C TYR A 38 -1.91 10.52 4.76
N HIS A 39 -2.61 11.08 5.75
CA HIS A 39 -3.88 10.51 6.21
C HIS A 39 -5.00 10.56 5.18
N ARG A 40 -4.99 11.55 4.30
CA ARG A 40 -6.00 11.71 3.25
C ARG A 40 -5.76 10.79 2.04
N LEU A 41 -4.50 10.58 1.67
CA LEU A 41 -4.12 9.89 0.43
C LEU A 41 -3.72 8.43 0.65
N CYS A 42 -3.59 7.99 1.91
CA CYS A 42 -3.27 6.63 2.25
C CYS A 42 -4.51 5.73 2.08
N SER A 43 -4.74 5.29 0.86
CA SER A 43 -5.86 4.41 0.52
C SER A 43 -5.50 3.46 -0.61
N ALA A 44 -6.15 2.29 -0.63
CA ALA A 44 -6.04 1.31 -1.70
C ALA A 44 -6.20 1.97 -3.07
N ARG A 45 -7.25 2.74 -3.23
CA ARG A 45 -7.59 3.41 -4.49
C ARG A 45 -6.49 4.33 -5.02
N VAL A 46 -5.76 5.02 -4.12
CA VAL A 46 -4.65 5.88 -4.53
C VAL A 46 -3.45 5.05 -4.97
N PHE A 47 -3.13 3.98 -4.22
CA PHE A 47 -2.07 3.06 -4.63
C PHE A 47 -2.37 2.40 -5.97
N ASP A 48 -3.59 1.89 -6.17
CA ASP A 48 -4.01 1.27 -7.43
C ASP A 48 -3.87 2.25 -8.59
N ALA A 49 -4.29 3.50 -8.42
CA ALA A 49 -4.11 4.52 -9.44
C ALA A 49 -2.64 4.79 -9.77
N LEU A 50 -1.74 4.72 -8.78
CA LEU A 50 -0.30 4.88 -8.99
C LEU A 50 0.30 3.65 -9.70
N TYR A 51 -0.13 2.43 -9.36
CA TYR A 51 0.32 1.22 -10.06
C TYR A 51 -0.15 1.20 -11.50
N VAL A 52 -1.42 1.50 -11.76
CA VAL A 52 -1.96 1.61 -13.13
C VAL A 52 -1.19 2.65 -13.95
N ALA A 53 -0.78 3.76 -13.33
CA ALA A 53 0.04 4.76 -14.00
C ALA A 53 1.43 4.21 -14.39
N VAL A 54 2.09 3.48 -13.49
CA VAL A 54 3.38 2.84 -13.78
C VAL A 54 3.24 1.78 -14.87
N GLU A 55 2.23 0.92 -14.79
CA GLU A 55 1.94 -0.10 -15.81
C GLU A 55 1.73 0.53 -17.19
N ARG A 56 0.95 1.60 -17.26
CA ARG A 56 0.74 2.34 -18.52
C ARG A 56 2.04 2.87 -19.09
N MET A 57 2.93 3.37 -18.23
CA MET A 57 4.25 3.85 -18.68
C MET A 57 5.16 2.71 -19.15
N ILE A 58 5.13 1.55 -18.47
CA ILE A 58 5.88 0.35 -18.89
C ILE A 58 5.45 -0.08 -20.28
N ILE A 59 4.15 -0.15 -20.54
CA ILE A 59 3.58 -0.51 -21.84
C ILE A 59 3.95 0.55 -22.89
N HIS A 60 3.80 1.82 -22.57
CA HIS A 60 4.06 2.93 -23.49
C HIS A 60 5.54 3.01 -23.91
N LEU A 61 6.44 2.74 -22.99
CA LEU A 61 7.88 2.75 -23.21
C LEU A 61 8.43 1.40 -23.68
N ASN A 62 7.57 0.40 -23.86
CA ASN A 62 7.91 -0.98 -24.25
C ASN A 62 9.00 -1.59 -23.35
N LEU A 63 8.87 -1.38 -22.04
CA LEU A 63 9.82 -1.86 -21.05
C LEU A 63 9.44 -3.26 -20.59
N ALA A 64 10.42 -4.11 -20.34
CA ALA A 64 10.24 -5.38 -19.67
C ALA A 64 10.48 -5.18 -18.16
N LEU A 65 9.42 -5.28 -17.35
CA LEU A 65 9.54 -5.27 -15.90
C LEU A 65 9.14 -6.64 -15.36
N GLU A 66 10.12 -7.36 -14.83
CA GLU A 66 9.91 -8.57 -14.06
C GLU A 66 10.22 -8.32 -12.57
N GLY A 67 9.40 -8.86 -11.69
CA GLY A 67 9.64 -8.84 -10.26
C GLY A 67 8.83 -7.79 -9.50
N ARG A 68 9.33 -7.39 -8.33
CA ARG A 68 8.61 -6.52 -7.39
C ARG A 68 8.77 -5.05 -7.73
N LEU A 69 7.65 -4.34 -7.76
CA LEU A 69 7.59 -2.89 -7.74
C LEU A 69 6.88 -2.47 -6.45
N SER A 70 7.49 -1.57 -5.69
CA SER A 70 6.93 -1.09 -4.44
C SER A 70 6.69 0.41 -4.48
N ILE A 71 5.53 0.81 -3.97
CA ILE A 71 5.20 2.22 -3.73
C ILE A 71 5.02 2.40 -2.24
N ARG A 72 5.76 3.35 -1.66
CA ARG A 72 5.69 3.72 -0.25
C ARG A 72 5.14 5.13 -0.09
N MET A 73 4.32 5.33 0.92
CA MET A 73 3.93 6.66 1.40
C MET A 73 4.51 6.86 2.79
N VAL A 74 5.23 7.94 2.98
CA VAL A 74 5.94 8.29 4.21
C VAL A 74 5.44 9.63 4.71
N GLN A 75 5.09 9.68 6.00
CA GLN A 75 4.73 10.92 6.66
C GLN A 75 5.97 11.78 6.88
N ASP A 76 5.91 13.05 6.47
CA ASP A 76 6.95 14.05 6.68
C ASP A 76 6.32 15.30 7.33
N SER A 77 6.44 15.40 8.64
CA SER A 77 5.86 16.49 9.44
C SER A 77 6.42 17.89 9.11
N LYS A 78 7.54 17.95 8.40
CA LYS A 78 8.16 19.23 7.97
C LYS A 78 7.52 19.76 6.70
N ARG A 79 6.67 18.98 6.01
CA ARG A 79 6.02 19.37 4.77
C ARG A 79 4.73 20.13 5.02
N LYS A 80 4.47 21.09 4.14
CA LYS A 80 3.20 21.83 4.13
C LYS A 80 2.13 21.00 3.42
N LEU A 81 0.89 21.18 3.84
CA LEU A 81 -0.30 20.62 3.18
C LEU A 81 -0.27 20.90 1.68
N GLY A 82 -0.59 19.90 0.86
CA GLY A 82 -0.60 19.99 -0.60
C GLY A 82 0.80 19.86 -1.24
N SER A 83 1.88 19.73 -0.44
CA SER A 83 3.23 19.55 -0.97
C SER A 83 3.73 18.13 -0.75
N PHE A 84 4.37 17.56 -1.74
CA PHE A 84 4.99 16.24 -1.63
C PHE A 84 6.35 16.20 -2.33
N ALA A 85 7.18 15.21 -1.97
CA ALA A 85 8.35 14.84 -2.75
C ALA A 85 8.27 13.36 -3.11
N LEU A 86 8.77 13.05 -4.30
CA LEU A 86 8.93 11.69 -4.79
C LEU A 86 10.42 11.38 -4.88
N LYS A 87 10.83 10.27 -4.27
CA LYS A 87 12.15 9.65 -4.45
C LYS A 87 11.97 8.29 -5.09
N SER A 88 12.88 7.89 -5.94
CA SER A 88 12.84 6.61 -6.62
C SER A 88 14.20 5.91 -6.56
N TYR A 89 14.17 4.58 -6.43
CA TYR A 89 15.35 3.73 -6.25
C TYR A 89 15.24 2.48 -7.13
N TYR A 90 16.36 2.05 -7.70
CA TYR A 90 16.40 0.83 -8.51
C TYR A 90 16.50 -0.45 -7.68
N SER A 91 16.94 -0.33 -6.43
CA SER A 91 17.03 -1.43 -5.47
C SER A 91 16.45 -1.02 -4.13
N MET A 92 15.81 -1.96 -3.43
CA MET A 92 15.33 -1.77 -2.07
C MET A 92 16.47 -1.45 -1.08
N ALA A 93 17.66 -2.01 -1.31
CA ALA A 93 18.83 -1.79 -0.47
C ALA A 93 19.36 -0.34 -0.53
N GLU A 94 19.11 0.38 -1.64
CA GLU A 94 19.53 1.79 -1.78
C GLU A 94 18.70 2.76 -0.93
N ALA A 95 17.50 2.38 -0.57
CA ALA A 95 16.56 3.24 0.15
C ALA A 95 16.79 3.30 1.65
N GLY A 96 17.46 2.29 2.23
CA GLY A 96 17.56 2.08 3.68
C GLY A 96 16.23 1.70 4.33
N GLU A 97 16.26 1.34 5.60
CA GLU A 97 15.04 1.16 6.37
C GLU A 97 14.48 2.54 6.77
N PRO A 98 13.19 2.78 6.60
CA PRO A 98 12.60 4.05 6.98
C PRO A 98 12.44 4.17 8.49
N ASP A 99 12.95 5.27 9.07
CA ASP A 99 12.79 5.62 10.49
C ASP A 99 11.36 6.07 10.87
N THR A 100 10.44 6.14 9.91
CA THR A 100 9.11 6.75 10.08
C THR A 100 8.01 5.79 9.64
N LEU A 101 6.78 6.06 10.07
CA LEU A 101 5.57 5.35 9.63
C LEU A 101 5.48 5.29 8.11
N VAL A 102 5.47 4.08 7.58
CA VAL A 102 5.46 3.80 6.15
C VAL A 102 4.32 2.86 5.85
N ILE A 103 3.46 3.23 4.91
CA ILE A 103 2.58 2.27 4.25
C ILE A 103 3.24 1.94 2.92
N GLU A 104 3.48 0.66 2.73
CA GLU A 104 4.06 0.10 1.51
C GLU A 104 3.06 -0.84 0.86
N ARG A 105 2.89 -0.70 -0.42
CA ARG A 105 2.26 -1.71 -1.26
C ARG A 105 3.26 -2.22 -2.27
N THR A 106 3.29 -3.53 -2.45
CA THR A 106 4.15 -4.20 -3.42
C THR A 106 3.29 -4.88 -4.47
N HIS A 107 3.55 -4.59 -5.73
CA HIS A 107 2.94 -5.29 -6.87
C HIS A 107 3.99 -6.17 -7.53
N ILE A 108 3.62 -7.43 -7.82
CA ILE A 108 4.49 -8.37 -8.50
C ILE A 108 4.10 -8.37 -9.97
N PHE A 109 4.99 -7.84 -10.82
CA PHE A 109 4.84 -7.94 -12.25
C PHE A 109 5.34 -9.32 -12.70
N ARG A 110 4.46 -10.12 -13.25
CA ARG A 110 4.81 -11.33 -14.02
C ARG A 110 4.95 -10.91 -15.49
N GLU A 111 5.81 -11.62 -16.22
CA GLU A 111 5.97 -11.40 -17.66
C GLU A 111 4.58 -11.39 -18.32
N LEU A 112 4.24 -10.28 -18.99
CA LEU A 112 2.98 -10.14 -19.72
C LEU A 112 3.07 -11.00 -20.99
N THR A 113 2.91 -12.31 -20.85
CA THR A 113 2.42 -13.12 -21.96
C THR A 113 1.00 -12.68 -22.26
N LEU A 114 0.75 -12.33 -23.51
CA LEU A 114 -0.51 -11.82 -24.06
C LEU A 114 -1.67 -12.84 -24.00
N ASP A 115 -1.90 -13.46 -22.86
CA ASP A 115 -3.11 -14.23 -22.59
C ASP A 115 -4.03 -13.44 -21.67
N ARG A 116 -4.79 -12.55 -22.31
CA ARG A 116 -5.89 -11.78 -21.71
C ARG A 116 -7.12 -12.67 -21.49
N THR A 117 -6.98 -13.78 -20.78
CA THR A 117 -8.12 -14.56 -20.29
C THR A 117 -7.78 -15.20 -18.95
N SER A 118 -7.59 -14.37 -17.95
CA SER A 118 -7.93 -14.75 -16.59
C SER A 118 -8.14 -13.47 -15.78
N THR A 119 -9.38 -13.07 -15.65
CA THR A 119 -9.85 -12.51 -14.38
C THR A 119 -9.44 -13.54 -13.34
N GLU A 120 -8.22 -13.40 -12.76
CA GLU A 120 -7.94 -14.02 -11.47
C GLU A 120 -8.94 -13.36 -10.52
N SER A 121 -10.06 -14.04 -10.31
CA SER A 121 -10.97 -13.75 -9.23
C SER A 121 -10.06 -13.70 -8.00
N GLU A 122 -9.98 -12.55 -7.36
CA GLU A 122 -9.25 -12.37 -6.11
C GLU A 122 -9.67 -13.50 -5.19
N ARG A 123 -8.76 -14.45 -4.92
CA ARG A 123 -9.06 -15.57 -4.05
C ARG A 123 -9.31 -15.00 -2.68
N LYS A 124 -10.55 -15.07 -2.25
CA LYS A 124 -10.95 -14.70 -0.90
C LYS A 124 -10.35 -15.73 0.05
N LEU A 125 -9.45 -15.30 0.92
CA LEU A 125 -8.67 -16.17 1.79
C LEU A 125 -9.11 -16.09 3.24
N ALA A 126 -9.72 -14.96 3.64
CA ALA A 126 -10.20 -14.75 5.00
C ALA A 126 -11.37 -13.76 5.02
N VAL A 127 -12.04 -13.66 6.15
CA VAL A 127 -13.11 -12.70 6.42
C VAL A 127 -12.73 -11.90 7.66
N LEU A 128 -12.85 -10.58 7.57
CA LEU A 128 -12.89 -9.69 8.72
C LEU A 128 -14.34 -9.49 9.12
N GLU A 129 -14.62 -9.59 10.39
CA GLU A 129 -15.96 -9.39 10.96
C GLU A 129 -15.85 -8.45 12.16
N VAL A 130 -16.72 -7.45 12.24
CA VAL A 130 -16.81 -6.60 13.42
C VAL A 130 -17.71 -7.27 14.43
N VAL A 131 -17.12 -7.77 15.51
CA VAL A 131 -17.84 -8.52 16.54
C VAL A 131 -18.31 -7.65 17.70
N GLU A 132 -17.79 -6.41 17.81
CA GLU A 132 -18.12 -5.48 18.89
C GLU A 132 -17.93 -4.04 18.43
N GLY A 133 -18.79 -3.13 18.89
CA GLY A 133 -18.75 -1.70 18.60
C GLY A 133 -19.91 -1.24 17.71
N VAL A 134 -19.80 0.00 17.21
CA VAL A 134 -20.89 0.65 16.43
C VAL A 134 -21.09 0.02 15.05
N ASP A 135 -20.09 -0.64 14.53
CA ASP A 135 -20.10 -1.27 13.20
C ASP A 135 -20.31 -2.79 13.28
N THR A 136 -20.85 -3.31 14.39
CA THR A 136 -21.11 -4.75 14.60
C THR A 136 -21.86 -5.37 13.42
N ASP A 137 -21.52 -6.61 13.08
CA ASP A 137 -22.04 -7.41 11.95
C ASP A 137 -21.53 -6.98 10.57
N MET A 138 -20.69 -5.94 10.47
CA MET A 138 -19.99 -5.64 9.23
C MET A 138 -18.95 -6.72 8.92
N THR A 139 -18.91 -7.16 7.68
CA THR A 139 -17.95 -8.15 7.19
C THR A 139 -17.24 -7.65 5.93
N LEU A 140 -15.98 -8.03 5.77
CA LEU A 140 -15.21 -7.85 4.55
C LEU A 140 -14.41 -9.10 4.24
N GLU A 141 -14.58 -9.62 3.04
CA GLU A 141 -13.74 -10.70 2.52
C GLU A 141 -12.41 -10.12 2.03
N ILE A 142 -11.31 -10.68 2.50
CA ILE A 142 -9.95 -10.26 2.15
C ILE A 142 -9.22 -11.38 1.41
N GLY A 143 -8.43 -10.99 0.41
CA GLY A 143 -7.62 -11.89 -0.41
C GLY A 143 -6.13 -11.66 -0.21
N GLU A 144 -5.37 -11.84 -1.28
CA GLU A 144 -3.91 -11.59 -1.31
C GLU A 144 -3.59 -10.10 -1.46
N GLY A 145 -4.57 -9.29 -1.87
CA GLY A 145 -4.41 -7.84 -1.98
C GLY A 145 -4.39 -7.15 -0.62
N PRO A 146 -3.70 -6.02 -0.52
CA PRO A 146 -3.69 -5.23 0.70
C PRO A 146 -5.06 -4.59 0.95
N THR A 147 -5.48 -4.58 2.22
CA THR A 147 -6.78 -4.08 2.68
C THR A 147 -6.58 -2.97 3.69
N SER A 148 -7.08 -1.78 3.39
CA SER A 148 -7.01 -0.61 4.29
C SER A 148 -8.22 -0.55 5.22
N ILE A 149 -7.98 -0.15 6.49
CA ILE A 149 -8.98 -0.10 7.56
C ILE A 149 -8.95 1.29 8.19
N GLY A 150 -10.11 1.92 8.33
CA GLY A 150 -10.20 3.20 9.02
C GLY A 150 -11.51 3.94 8.75
N ARG A 151 -11.66 5.12 9.38
CA ARG A 151 -12.91 5.89 9.37
C ARG A 151 -13.16 6.68 8.08
N GLN A 152 -12.16 6.85 7.22
CA GLN A 152 -12.30 7.58 5.98
C GLN A 152 -12.94 6.68 4.90
N GLU A 153 -13.86 7.24 4.11
CA GLU A 153 -14.58 6.55 3.03
C GLU A 153 -13.68 5.95 1.93
N THR A 154 -12.41 6.35 1.90
CA THR A 154 -11.41 5.82 0.96
C THR A 154 -10.78 4.50 1.40
N ASN A 155 -11.07 4.03 2.63
CA ASN A 155 -10.60 2.71 3.08
C ASN A 155 -11.45 1.59 2.47
N ASP A 156 -10.86 0.41 2.36
CA ASP A 156 -11.57 -0.79 1.91
C ASP A 156 -12.54 -1.29 3.00
N PHE A 157 -12.14 -1.19 4.28
CA PHE A 157 -12.97 -1.48 5.44
C PHE A 157 -13.22 -0.19 6.23
N ILE A 158 -14.40 0.38 6.00
CA ILE A 158 -14.77 1.69 6.56
C ILE A 158 -15.39 1.47 7.93
N LEU A 159 -14.75 2.01 8.95
CA LEU A 159 -15.27 2.01 10.33
C LEU A 159 -15.93 3.35 10.62
N THR A 160 -17.12 3.36 11.23
CA THR A 160 -17.81 4.59 11.64
C THR A 160 -17.40 5.04 13.04
N ASP A 161 -16.73 4.17 13.82
CA ASP A 161 -16.26 4.48 15.17
C ASP A 161 -15.31 5.68 15.16
N THR A 162 -15.63 6.69 15.96
CA THR A 162 -14.83 7.92 16.12
C THR A 162 -13.46 7.66 16.75
N ASN A 163 -13.27 6.56 17.46
CA ASN A 163 -12.00 6.12 18.02
C ASN A 163 -11.05 5.55 16.96
N ALA A 164 -11.59 5.12 15.81
CA ALA A 164 -10.79 4.73 14.69
C ALA A 164 -10.21 5.96 13.96
N SER A 165 -8.94 5.94 13.65
CA SER A 165 -8.29 6.97 12.83
C SER A 165 -8.81 6.94 11.39
N ARG A 166 -8.67 8.06 10.66
CA ARG A 166 -9.07 8.14 9.25
C ARG A 166 -8.44 7.04 8.39
N CYS A 167 -7.14 6.82 8.53
CA CYS A 167 -6.42 5.64 8.11
C CYS A 167 -5.84 5.03 9.39
N HIS A 168 -6.37 3.88 9.83
CA HIS A 168 -6.02 3.31 11.13
C HIS A 168 -4.99 2.19 11.01
N ALA A 169 -5.27 1.23 10.15
CA ALA A 169 -4.44 0.07 9.91
C ALA A 169 -4.57 -0.40 8.46
N TYR A 170 -3.70 -1.27 8.04
CA TYR A 170 -3.86 -2.02 6.80
C TYR A 170 -3.40 -3.45 7.00
N ILE A 171 -3.95 -4.35 6.21
CA ILE A 171 -3.57 -5.77 6.20
C ILE A 171 -2.92 -6.04 4.85
N ASP A 172 -1.71 -6.60 4.87
CA ASP A 172 -1.01 -7.12 3.70
C ASP A 172 -0.98 -8.65 3.74
N TYR A 173 -0.67 -9.26 2.59
CA TYR A 173 -0.47 -10.70 2.48
C TYR A 173 1.00 -10.99 2.19
N GLU A 174 1.73 -11.43 3.22
CA GLU A 174 3.16 -11.71 3.19
C GLU A 174 3.38 -13.19 3.52
N ASP A 175 4.21 -13.89 2.75
CA ASP A 175 4.60 -15.28 2.99
C ASP A 175 3.42 -16.22 3.30
N HIS A 176 2.34 -16.10 2.50
CA HIS A 176 1.09 -16.87 2.63
C HIS A 176 0.32 -16.61 3.93
N ARG A 177 0.48 -15.42 4.54
CA ARG A 177 -0.22 -15.01 5.76
C ARG A 177 -0.66 -13.56 5.70
N HIS A 178 -1.79 -13.26 6.30
CA HIS A 178 -2.20 -11.88 6.51
C HIS A 178 -1.38 -11.26 7.65
N VAL A 179 -0.91 -10.05 7.41
CA VAL A 179 -0.10 -9.27 8.36
C VAL A 179 -0.75 -7.91 8.52
N ILE A 180 -1.14 -7.59 9.76
CA ILE A 180 -1.69 -6.26 10.06
C ILE A 180 -0.57 -5.28 10.42
N HIS A 181 -0.71 -4.05 9.94
CA HIS A 181 0.18 -2.94 10.22
C HIS A 181 -0.63 -1.76 10.77
N ASP A 182 -0.18 -1.16 11.86
CA ASP A 182 -0.71 0.11 12.33
C ASP A 182 -0.26 1.24 11.42
N ALA A 183 -1.20 2.04 10.92
CA ALA A 183 -0.92 3.15 10.00
C ALA A 183 -0.56 4.47 10.71
N GLY A 184 -0.08 4.40 11.96
CA GLY A 184 0.17 5.56 12.81
C GLY A 184 -1.12 6.07 13.44
N SER A 185 -1.97 5.15 13.85
CA SER A 185 -3.25 5.48 14.46
C SER A 185 -3.08 6.23 15.79
N THR A 186 -4.05 7.08 16.10
CA THR A 186 -4.03 7.89 17.34
C THR A 186 -4.12 7.00 18.58
N ASN A 187 -5.05 6.05 18.57
CA ASN A 187 -5.35 5.21 19.73
C ASN A 187 -4.60 3.86 19.69
N GLY A 188 -4.04 3.50 18.56
CA GLY A 188 -3.25 2.28 18.37
C GLY A 188 -4.09 1.10 17.88
N THR A 189 -3.39 0.16 17.26
CA THR A 189 -3.92 -1.14 16.81
C THR A 189 -3.50 -2.22 17.80
N PHE A 190 -4.44 -3.10 18.16
CA PHE A 190 -4.21 -4.19 19.12
C PHE A 190 -4.60 -5.52 18.50
N VAL A 191 -3.79 -6.55 18.72
CA VAL A 191 -4.11 -7.94 18.37
C VAL A 191 -4.12 -8.76 19.65
N ASN A 192 -5.26 -9.38 19.95
CA ASN A 192 -5.49 -10.14 21.19
C ASN A 192 -5.12 -9.35 22.45
N GLY A 193 -5.49 -8.07 22.49
CA GLY A 193 -5.24 -7.15 23.60
C GLY A 193 -3.82 -6.59 23.70
N LYS A 194 -2.90 -7.01 22.83
CA LYS A 194 -1.53 -6.46 22.78
C LYS A 194 -1.43 -5.38 21.70
N ARG A 195 -0.92 -4.20 22.06
CA ARG A 195 -0.64 -3.13 21.10
C ARG A 195 0.46 -3.54 20.15
N VAL A 196 0.21 -3.39 18.85
CA VAL A 196 1.14 -3.79 17.80
C VAL A 196 1.38 -2.67 16.80
N ARG A 197 2.55 -2.65 16.19
CA ARG A 197 2.84 -1.87 14.99
C ARG A 197 2.77 -2.74 13.73
N LYS A 198 3.14 -4.00 13.89
CA LYS A 198 3.04 -5.05 12.87
C LYS A 198 2.78 -6.36 13.59
N ALA A 199 1.85 -7.17 13.10
CA ALA A 199 1.58 -8.49 13.63
C ALA A 199 1.07 -9.43 12.54
N MET A 200 1.54 -10.66 12.58
CA MET A 200 1.04 -11.76 11.77
C MET A 200 -0.32 -12.21 12.34
N LEU A 201 -1.32 -12.32 11.49
CA LEU A 201 -2.66 -12.72 11.88
C LEU A 201 -2.88 -14.22 11.73
N GLN A 202 -3.67 -14.77 12.64
CA GLN A 202 -4.15 -16.14 12.61
C GLN A 202 -5.68 -16.15 12.62
N PRO A 203 -6.33 -17.19 12.07
CA PRO A 203 -7.78 -17.33 12.19
C PRO A 203 -8.23 -17.27 13.65
N GLY A 204 -9.24 -16.44 13.92
CA GLY A 204 -9.76 -16.21 15.26
C GLY A 204 -9.06 -15.12 16.07
N ASP A 205 -8.02 -14.48 15.54
CA ASP A 205 -7.43 -13.31 16.20
C ASP A 205 -8.43 -12.16 16.29
N ARG A 206 -8.43 -11.50 17.44
CA ARG A 206 -9.23 -10.29 17.66
C ARG A 206 -8.39 -9.04 17.46
N ILE A 207 -8.81 -8.24 16.49
CA ILE A 207 -8.19 -6.95 16.18
C ILE A 207 -9.04 -5.86 16.83
N ARG A 208 -8.41 -4.95 17.59
CA ARG A 208 -9.07 -3.77 18.13
C ARG A 208 -8.40 -2.50 17.56
N THR A 209 -9.23 -1.61 17.04
CA THR A 209 -8.83 -0.32 16.49
C THR A 209 -9.31 0.79 17.43
N GLY A 210 -8.41 1.31 18.26
CA GLY A 210 -8.75 2.31 19.28
C GLY A 210 -9.04 1.72 20.68
N GLU A 211 -9.61 2.55 21.55
CA GLU A 211 -10.00 2.18 22.91
C GLU A 211 -11.42 1.61 23.00
#